data_3c08daf998b5882b524be70faccb2b08
#
_entry.id   3c08daf998b5882b524be70faccb2b08
#
_cell.length_a   1.000
_cell.length_b   1.000
_cell.length_c   1.000
_cell.angle_alpha   90.00
_cell.angle_beta   90.00
_cell.angle_gamma   90.00
#
_symmetry.space_group_name_H-M   'P 1'
#
loop_
_entity.id
_entity.type
_entity.pdbx_description
1 polymer ?
#
loop_
_entity_poly.entity_id
_entity_poly.type
_entity_poly.pdbx_seq_one_letter_code
_entity_poly.pdbx_strand_id
1 'polypeptide(L)'
;MIRPRVPAAALAFLAVASTVYADDAPPPPPAQGWSGKGEVGYVMSRGNTDTDVANAKIDLADLVGDWKHSMHLEALYGRSADITSAERWAALFQSDFQITPRAFWFGALHFMEDEFSGFQYQASATTGAGYKFLDTAANKLTAQIGVGYRELRPETLTMNASGAVIARTPGDSTGSTIGTAGFDFSHSFNSITKLSDKFLVESGSGNTSLENDLALVVNMAKTLAISVGFTFLENTEPPAGLKKVNTLTTLNLVYAFPP
;
A
#
# COMPACT_ATOMS: atom_id res chain seq x y z
N MET A 1 7.07 39.14 -11.42
CA MET A 1 7.12 37.92 -10.57
C MET A 1 5.76 37.24 -10.61
N ILE A 2 5.60 36.29 -11.49
CA ILE A 2 4.34 35.54 -11.68
C ILE A 2 4.52 34.24 -10.93
N ARG A 3 3.80 34.05 -9.82
CA ARG A 3 3.77 32.79 -9.07
C ARG A 3 2.91 31.77 -9.85
N PRO A 4 3.42 30.58 -10.19
CA PRO A 4 2.57 29.55 -10.75
C PRO A 4 1.64 29.02 -9.66
N ARG A 5 0.34 29.09 -9.91
CA ARG A 5 -0.69 28.39 -9.13
C ARG A 5 -0.61 26.92 -9.49
N VAL A 6 -0.23 26.09 -8.52
CA VAL A 6 -0.37 24.64 -8.61
C VAL A 6 -1.88 24.34 -8.50
N PRO A 7 -2.48 23.63 -9.45
CA PRO A 7 -3.87 23.19 -9.29
C PRO A 7 -3.88 22.12 -8.20
N ALA A 8 -4.61 22.38 -7.12
CA ALA A 8 -5.02 21.37 -6.18
C ALA A 8 -5.85 20.35 -6.98
N ALA A 9 -5.33 19.15 -7.16
CA ALA A 9 -6.10 18.02 -7.65
C ALA A 9 -7.13 17.70 -6.55
N ALA A 10 -8.33 18.25 -6.70
CA ALA A 10 -9.46 17.87 -5.90
C ALA A 10 -9.79 16.42 -6.25
N LEU A 11 -9.50 15.48 -5.34
CA LEU A 11 -10.08 14.15 -5.39
C LEU A 11 -11.59 14.32 -5.23
N ALA A 12 -12.31 14.25 -6.34
CA ALA A 12 -13.76 14.22 -6.34
C ALA A 12 -14.20 12.83 -5.83
N PHE A 13 -14.54 12.76 -4.54
CA PHE A 13 -15.33 11.65 -4.01
C PHE A 13 -16.67 11.64 -4.71
N LEU A 14 -16.87 10.75 -5.68
CA LEU A 14 -18.19 10.43 -6.19
C LEU A 14 -18.91 9.63 -5.08
N ALA A 15 -19.69 10.33 -4.28
CA ALA A 15 -20.65 9.70 -3.39
C ALA A 15 -21.75 9.07 -4.25
N VAL A 16 -21.58 7.80 -4.60
CA VAL A 16 -22.67 6.98 -5.12
C VAL A 16 -23.54 6.60 -3.93
N ALA A 17 -24.53 7.43 -3.64
CA ALA A 17 -25.62 7.09 -2.73
C ALA A 17 -26.56 6.10 -3.45
N SER A 18 -26.20 4.82 -3.45
CA SER A 18 -27.12 3.75 -3.78
C SER A 18 -27.91 3.40 -2.52
N THR A 19 -29.21 3.63 -2.54
CA THR A 19 -30.15 3.08 -1.55
C THR A 19 -30.18 1.57 -1.72
N VAL A 20 -29.35 0.87 -0.96
CA VAL A 20 -29.39 -0.59 -0.89
C VAL A 20 -30.36 -0.96 0.21
N TYR A 21 -31.59 -1.27 -0.15
CA TYR A 21 -32.45 -2.15 0.62
C TYR A 21 -32.14 -3.57 0.15
N ALA A 22 -31.27 -4.24 0.81
CA ALA A 22 -31.12 -5.68 0.72
C ALA A 22 -31.12 -6.21 2.15
N ASP A 23 -32.07 -7.10 2.39
CA ASP A 23 -32.14 -7.94 3.58
C ASP A 23 -31.01 -9.01 3.44
N ASP A 24 -29.77 -8.56 3.61
CA ASP A 24 -28.60 -9.43 3.52
C ASP A 24 -28.42 -10.12 4.86
N ALA A 25 -28.63 -11.42 4.88
CA ALA A 25 -28.20 -12.27 6.00
C ALA A 25 -26.73 -11.94 6.33
N PRO A 26 -26.37 -11.84 7.61
CA PRO A 26 -24.99 -11.55 7.99
C PRO A 26 -24.06 -12.58 7.32
N PRO A 27 -22.93 -12.14 6.74
CA PRO A 27 -22.00 -13.06 6.13
C PRO A 27 -21.59 -14.14 7.13
N PRO A 28 -21.33 -15.38 6.68
CA PRO A 28 -20.87 -16.43 7.56
C PRO A 28 -19.58 -15.97 8.25
N PRO A 29 -19.35 -16.39 9.50
CA PRO A 29 -18.12 -16.03 10.20
C PRO A 29 -16.91 -16.44 9.33
N PRO A 30 -15.88 -15.61 9.26
CA PRO A 30 -14.69 -15.90 8.46
C PRO A 30 -14.08 -17.21 8.93
N ALA A 31 -13.62 -18.02 7.97
CA ALA A 31 -12.95 -19.27 8.26
C ALA A 31 -11.71 -19.01 9.11
N GLN A 32 -11.54 -19.79 10.18
CA GLN A 32 -10.34 -19.71 11.03
C GLN A 32 -9.14 -20.28 10.29
N GLY A 33 -7.95 -19.80 10.63
CA GLY A 33 -6.69 -20.25 10.08
C GLY A 33 -6.10 -19.34 9.02
N TRP A 34 -5.06 -19.83 8.35
CA TRP A 34 -4.25 -19.09 7.39
C TRP A 34 -4.93 -18.99 6.04
N SER A 35 -4.90 -17.80 5.49
CA SER A 35 -5.26 -17.50 4.10
C SER A 35 -4.26 -16.53 3.52
N GLY A 36 -4.20 -16.43 2.20
CA GLY A 36 -3.30 -15.46 1.60
C GLY A 36 -3.34 -15.45 0.08
N LYS A 37 -2.51 -14.58 -0.47
CA LYS A 37 -2.24 -14.49 -1.89
C LYS A 37 -0.81 -14.04 -2.14
N GLY A 38 -0.25 -14.53 -3.24
CA GLY A 38 0.98 -14.05 -3.82
C GLY A 38 0.69 -13.43 -5.18
N GLU A 39 1.35 -12.33 -5.49
CA GLU A 39 1.27 -11.63 -6.76
C GLU A 39 2.67 -11.48 -7.34
N VAL A 40 2.83 -11.71 -8.65
CA VAL A 40 4.06 -11.45 -9.37
C VAL A 40 3.75 -10.73 -10.67
N GLY A 41 4.52 -9.71 -10.98
CA GLY A 41 4.42 -8.93 -12.20
C GLY A 41 5.79 -8.74 -12.84
N TYR A 42 5.83 -8.75 -14.17
CA TYR A 42 7.02 -8.45 -14.92
C TYR A 42 6.66 -7.70 -16.20
N VAL A 43 7.33 -6.59 -16.45
CA VAL A 43 7.19 -5.80 -17.66
C VAL A 43 8.57 -5.66 -18.31
N MET A 44 8.63 -5.95 -19.59
CA MET A 44 9.83 -5.82 -20.40
C MET A 44 9.53 -4.98 -21.64
N SER A 45 10.34 -3.97 -21.88
CA SER A 45 10.32 -3.18 -23.12
C SER A 45 11.70 -3.23 -23.77
N ARG A 46 11.75 -3.40 -25.08
CA ARG A 46 13.00 -3.41 -25.87
C ARG A 46 12.83 -2.52 -27.07
N GLY A 47 13.87 -1.74 -27.40
CA GLY A 47 13.85 -0.85 -28.56
C GLY A 47 14.77 0.37 -28.36
N ASN A 48 14.23 1.57 -28.52
CA ASN A 48 15.01 2.79 -28.28
C ASN A 48 15.46 2.96 -26.84
N THR A 49 14.74 2.35 -25.88
CA THR A 49 15.10 2.26 -24.47
C THR A 49 14.72 0.87 -23.98
N ASP A 50 15.68 0.20 -23.36
CA ASP A 50 15.44 -1.10 -22.72
C ASP A 50 15.00 -0.84 -21.27
N THR A 51 13.85 -1.41 -20.90
CA THR A 51 13.29 -1.28 -19.55
C THR A 51 12.83 -2.63 -19.06
N ASP A 52 13.20 -2.96 -17.84
CA ASP A 52 12.76 -4.14 -17.09
C ASP A 52 12.18 -3.68 -15.75
N VAL A 53 10.99 -4.15 -15.42
CA VAL A 53 10.37 -3.93 -14.10
C VAL A 53 9.81 -5.26 -13.60
N ALA A 54 10.19 -5.65 -12.41
CA ALA A 54 9.67 -6.81 -11.70
C ALA A 54 9.08 -6.38 -10.37
N ASN A 55 7.92 -6.92 -10.00
CA ASN A 55 7.36 -6.73 -8.67
C ASN A 55 6.81 -8.05 -8.13
N ALA A 56 6.82 -8.16 -6.80
CA ALA A 56 6.20 -9.25 -6.08
C ALA A 56 5.49 -8.70 -4.85
N LYS A 57 4.30 -9.26 -4.54
CA LYS A 57 3.54 -8.95 -3.31
C LYS A 57 3.09 -10.25 -2.66
N ILE A 58 3.06 -10.26 -1.33
CA ILE A 58 2.53 -11.37 -0.54
C ILE A 58 1.62 -10.78 0.53
N ASP A 59 0.37 -11.19 0.54
CA ASP A 59 -0.58 -10.90 1.62
C ASP A 59 -0.89 -12.20 2.36
N LEU A 60 -0.70 -12.21 3.66
CA LEU A 60 -1.06 -13.31 4.55
C LEU A 60 -2.02 -12.82 5.62
N ALA A 61 -2.97 -13.65 6.01
CA ALA A 61 -3.84 -13.40 7.15
C ALA A 61 -4.06 -14.70 7.92
N ASP A 62 -4.08 -14.59 9.26
CA ASP A 62 -4.40 -15.66 10.16
C ASP A 62 -5.50 -15.22 11.14
N LEU A 63 -6.54 -16.00 11.24
CA LEU A 63 -7.68 -15.76 12.12
C LEU A 63 -7.69 -16.78 13.24
N VAL A 64 -7.45 -16.33 14.48
CA VAL A 64 -7.39 -17.17 15.68
C VAL A 64 -8.25 -16.55 16.79
N GLY A 65 -9.45 -17.10 17.01
CA GLY A 65 -10.40 -16.55 17.97
C GLY A 65 -10.78 -15.11 17.62
N ASP A 66 -10.56 -14.18 18.55
CA ASP A 66 -10.83 -12.75 18.36
C ASP A 66 -9.67 -11.98 17.74
N TRP A 67 -8.59 -12.67 17.38
CA TRP A 67 -7.42 -12.06 16.76
C TRP A 67 -7.39 -12.28 15.26
N LYS A 68 -7.02 -11.24 14.53
CA LYS A 68 -6.63 -11.32 13.13
C LYS A 68 -5.21 -10.79 13.01
N HIS A 69 -4.29 -11.61 12.58
CA HIS A 69 -2.93 -11.22 12.22
C HIS A 69 -2.85 -11.10 10.71
N SER A 70 -2.25 -10.04 10.20
CA SER A 70 -2.04 -9.84 8.78
C SER A 70 -0.61 -9.40 8.52
N MET A 71 -0.05 -9.87 7.40
CA MET A 71 1.28 -9.48 6.92
C MET A 71 1.19 -9.17 5.44
N HIS A 72 1.75 -8.03 5.07
CA HIS A 72 1.93 -7.60 3.69
C HIS A 72 3.42 -7.41 3.43
N LEU A 73 3.92 -8.05 2.38
CA LEU A 73 5.28 -7.89 1.90
C LEU A 73 5.24 -7.44 0.45
N GLU A 74 6.09 -6.49 0.10
CA GLU A 74 6.23 -6.00 -1.25
C GLU A 74 7.70 -5.89 -1.64
N ALA A 75 8.01 -6.23 -2.90
CA ALA A 75 9.29 -6.01 -3.53
C ALA A 75 9.09 -5.43 -4.92
N LEU A 76 9.87 -4.41 -5.27
CA LEU A 76 9.91 -3.79 -6.59
C LEU A 76 11.35 -3.63 -7.02
N TYR A 77 11.65 -4.04 -8.26
CA TYR A 77 12.93 -3.80 -8.91
C TYR A 77 12.69 -3.28 -10.33
N GLY A 78 13.39 -2.22 -10.70
CA GLY A 78 13.30 -1.66 -12.03
C GLY A 78 14.66 -1.21 -12.55
N ARG A 79 14.89 -1.39 -13.85
CA ARG A 79 16.05 -0.84 -14.56
C ARG A 79 15.64 -0.28 -15.90
N SER A 80 16.34 0.76 -16.33
CA SER A 80 16.16 1.39 -17.63
C SER A 80 17.52 1.74 -18.22
N ALA A 81 17.76 1.32 -19.47
CA ALA A 81 19.04 1.49 -20.15
C ALA A 81 20.23 1.01 -19.29
N ASP A 82 20.13 -0.18 -18.70
CA ASP A 82 21.13 -0.79 -17.80
C ASP A 82 21.40 -0.05 -16.48
N ILE A 83 20.58 0.95 -16.13
CA ILE A 83 20.67 1.69 -14.88
C ILE A 83 19.49 1.29 -14.00
N THR A 84 19.74 0.91 -12.73
CA THR A 84 18.68 0.67 -11.74
C THR A 84 17.89 1.97 -11.54
N SER A 85 16.59 1.91 -11.71
CA SER A 85 15.67 3.05 -11.66
C SER A 85 14.61 2.95 -10.58
N ALA A 86 14.43 1.76 -9.99
CA ALA A 86 13.57 1.51 -8.84
C ALA A 86 14.08 0.29 -8.07
N GLU A 87 14.12 0.39 -6.76
CA GLU A 87 14.40 -0.72 -5.85
C GLU A 87 13.72 -0.40 -4.52
N ARG A 88 12.70 -1.22 -4.15
CA ARG A 88 11.90 -0.99 -2.96
C ARG A 88 11.54 -2.31 -2.29
N TRP A 89 11.59 -2.30 -0.97
CA TRP A 89 11.10 -3.35 -0.09
C TRP A 89 10.17 -2.74 0.94
N ALA A 90 9.00 -3.34 1.14
CA ALA A 90 8.08 -2.93 2.19
C ALA A 90 7.55 -4.14 2.93
N ALA A 91 7.35 -3.98 4.23
CA ALA A 91 6.75 -4.98 5.11
C ALA A 91 5.80 -4.29 6.08
N LEU A 92 4.56 -4.74 6.14
CA LEU A 92 3.57 -4.32 7.11
C LEU A 92 3.05 -5.55 7.85
N PHE A 93 3.15 -5.53 9.17
CA PHE A 93 2.51 -6.51 10.05
C PHE A 93 1.47 -5.78 10.89
N GLN A 94 0.24 -6.29 10.93
CA GLN A 94 -0.83 -5.75 11.76
C GLN A 94 -1.53 -6.87 12.51
N SER A 95 -1.82 -6.60 13.78
CA SER A 95 -2.57 -7.50 14.66
C SER A 95 -3.80 -6.77 15.18
N ASP A 96 -4.98 -7.29 14.85
CA ASP A 96 -6.29 -6.73 15.21
C ASP A 96 -6.93 -7.59 16.31
N PHE A 97 -7.34 -6.96 17.40
CA PHE A 97 -8.17 -7.58 18.44
C PHE A 97 -9.61 -7.11 18.28
N GLN A 98 -10.54 -8.04 18.01
CA GLN A 98 -11.95 -7.74 17.83
C GLN A 98 -12.61 -7.45 19.17
N ILE A 99 -13.11 -6.22 19.36
CA ILE A 99 -13.85 -5.78 20.55
C ILE A 99 -15.34 -6.06 20.37
N THR A 100 -15.84 -5.87 19.15
CA THR A 100 -17.19 -6.17 18.72
C THR A 100 -17.15 -6.74 17.30
N PRO A 101 -18.23 -7.27 16.72
CA PRO A 101 -18.23 -7.72 15.33
C PRO A 101 -17.73 -6.66 14.32
N ARG A 102 -17.81 -5.37 14.65
CA ARG A 102 -17.42 -4.26 13.77
C ARG A 102 -16.24 -3.45 14.27
N ALA A 103 -16.02 -3.33 15.59
CA ALA A 103 -14.95 -2.53 16.17
C ALA A 103 -13.78 -3.40 16.60
N PHE A 104 -12.57 -2.94 16.35
CA PHE A 104 -11.34 -3.62 16.76
C PHE A 104 -10.29 -2.61 17.22
N TRP A 105 -9.34 -3.09 18.02
CA TRP A 105 -8.12 -2.41 18.36
C TRP A 105 -6.98 -3.02 17.55
N PHE A 106 -6.08 -2.20 17.02
CA PHE A 106 -4.94 -2.70 16.26
C PHE A 106 -3.59 -2.27 16.81
N GLY A 107 -2.58 -3.08 16.55
CA GLY A 107 -1.16 -2.73 16.61
C GLY A 107 -0.50 -3.08 15.29
N ALA A 108 0.29 -2.17 14.73
CA ALA A 108 0.95 -2.37 13.45
C ALA A 108 2.42 -1.95 13.50
N LEU A 109 3.24 -2.68 12.71
CA LEU A 109 4.63 -2.38 12.43
C LEU A 109 4.76 -2.24 10.91
N HIS A 110 5.31 -1.12 10.46
CA HIS A 110 5.56 -0.85 9.05
C HIS A 110 7.05 -0.56 8.86
N PHE A 111 7.63 -1.17 7.84
CA PHE A 111 9.00 -0.94 7.42
C PHE A 111 9.04 -0.76 5.91
N MET A 112 9.73 0.24 5.44
CA MET A 112 9.94 0.48 4.01
C MET A 112 11.37 0.95 3.76
N GLU A 113 12.01 0.35 2.78
CA GLU A 113 13.26 0.77 2.18
C GLU A 113 13.01 1.02 0.70
N ASP A 114 13.24 2.24 0.26
CA ASP A 114 13.08 2.66 -1.13
C ASP A 114 14.29 3.48 -1.52
N GLU A 115 15.18 2.85 -2.26
CA GLU A 115 16.48 3.40 -2.65
C GLU A 115 16.40 4.67 -3.51
N PHE A 116 15.21 5.03 -3.99
CA PHE A 116 14.98 6.21 -4.83
C PHE A 116 14.06 7.24 -4.19
N SER A 117 13.59 6.99 -2.96
CA SER A 117 12.77 7.93 -2.18
C SER A 117 13.58 9.00 -1.45
N GLY A 118 14.91 8.81 -1.33
CA GLY A 118 15.79 9.63 -0.53
C GLY A 118 15.77 9.31 0.96
N PHE A 119 15.14 8.22 1.34
CA PHE A 119 15.22 7.64 2.68
C PHE A 119 15.86 6.28 2.59
N GLN A 120 16.92 6.05 3.36
CA GLN A 120 17.52 4.73 3.49
C GLN A 120 16.49 3.74 4.02
N TYR A 121 15.71 4.16 5.04
CA TYR A 121 14.54 3.44 5.52
C TYR A 121 13.54 4.36 6.20
N GLN A 122 12.32 3.87 6.27
CA GLN A 122 11.23 4.42 7.07
C GLN A 122 10.66 3.26 7.91
N ALA A 123 10.58 3.43 9.21
CA ALA A 123 10.02 2.43 10.13
C ALA A 123 9.02 3.08 11.06
N SER A 124 7.86 2.48 11.23
CA SER A 124 6.85 2.96 12.17
C SER A 124 6.26 1.83 13.01
N ALA A 125 5.84 2.20 14.24
CA ALA A 125 5.04 1.38 15.11
C ALA A 125 3.81 2.19 15.53
N THR A 126 2.62 1.67 15.24
CA THR A 126 1.36 2.38 15.44
C THR A 126 0.36 1.52 16.19
N THR A 127 -0.58 2.16 16.87
CA THR A 127 -1.70 1.50 17.53
C THR A 127 -2.92 2.41 17.48
N GLY A 128 -4.11 1.81 17.49
CA GLY A 128 -5.32 2.60 17.37
C GLY A 128 -6.57 1.74 17.29
N ALA A 129 -7.66 2.36 16.83
CA ALA A 129 -8.95 1.72 16.69
C ALA A 129 -9.40 1.70 15.23
N GLY A 130 -10.09 0.65 14.86
CA GLY A 130 -10.70 0.51 13.55
C GLY A 130 -12.17 0.09 13.63
N TYR A 131 -12.90 0.36 12.55
CA TYR A 131 -14.30 0.05 12.44
C TYR A 131 -14.67 -0.43 11.04
N LYS A 132 -15.45 -1.52 10.96
CA LYS A 132 -16.00 -2.07 9.73
C LYS A 132 -17.33 -1.36 9.43
N PHE A 133 -17.30 -0.38 8.55
CA PHE A 133 -18.47 0.39 8.15
C PHE A 133 -19.39 -0.41 7.24
N LEU A 134 -18.80 -1.16 6.31
CA LEU A 134 -19.51 -2.08 5.43
C LEU A 134 -18.86 -3.46 5.55
N ASP A 135 -19.66 -4.47 5.74
CA ASP A 135 -19.22 -5.87 5.78
C ASP A 135 -20.33 -6.75 5.19
N THR A 136 -20.51 -6.64 3.88
CA THR A 136 -21.44 -7.44 3.08
C THR A 136 -20.69 -8.34 2.11
N ALA A 137 -21.37 -9.25 1.44
CA ALA A 137 -20.74 -10.11 0.42
C ALA A 137 -20.17 -9.30 -0.76
N ALA A 138 -20.83 -8.19 -1.15
CA ALA A 138 -20.41 -7.37 -2.27
C ALA A 138 -19.49 -6.21 -1.86
N ASN A 139 -19.67 -5.62 -0.67
CA ASN A 139 -18.98 -4.42 -0.25
C ASN A 139 -18.36 -4.60 1.13
N LYS A 140 -17.09 -4.27 1.23
CA LYS A 140 -16.38 -4.17 2.51
C LYS A 140 -15.72 -2.80 2.59
N LEU A 141 -15.87 -2.14 3.74
CA LEU A 141 -15.18 -0.88 4.05
C LEU A 141 -14.79 -0.91 5.52
N THR A 142 -13.51 -0.91 5.76
CA THR A 142 -12.92 -0.77 7.09
C THR A 142 -12.13 0.53 7.11
N ALA A 143 -12.25 1.32 8.16
CA ALA A 143 -11.39 2.46 8.39
C ALA A 143 -10.75 2.38 9.78
N GLN A 144 -9.58 2.97 9.92
CA GLN A 144 -8.82 2.96 11.16
C GLN A 144 -8.11 4.29 11.38
N ILE A 145 -7.94 4.65 12.65
CA ILE A 145 -7.17 5.81 13.10
C ILE A 145 -6.29 5.40 14.27
N GLY A 146 -5.14 6.01 14.37
CA GLY A 146 -4.20 5.67 15.44
C GLY A 146 -3.13 6.73 15.66
N VAL A 147 -2.25 6.40 16.57
CA VAL A 147 -1.06 7.15 16.90
C VAL A 147 0.13 6.20 16.98
N GLY A 148 1.32 6.72 16.81
CA GLY A 148 2.50 5.90 16.87
C GLY A 148 3.79 6.71 16.88
N TYR A 149 4.85 6.00 16.59
CA TYR A 149 6.19 6.58 16.46
C TYR A 149 6.79 6.12 15.14
N ARG A 150 7.40 7.04 14.41
CA ARG A 150 8.08 6.77 13.15
C ARG A 150 9.50 7.25 13.22
N GLU A 151 10.42 6.44 12.72
CA GLU A 151 11.81 6.75 12.47
C GLU A 151 12.05 6.83 10.96
N LEU A 152 12.70 7.91 10.54
CA LEU A 152 13.13 8.16 9.16
C LEU A 152 14.64 8.31 9.14
N ARG A 153 15.31 7.64 8.24
CA ARG A 153 16.74 7.87 7.96
C ARG A 153 16.90 8.41 6.55
N PRO A 154 17.09 9.72 6.38
CA PRO A 154 17.33 10.30 5.07
C PRO A 154 18.66 9.86 4.50
N GLU A 155 18.78 9.85 3.17
CA GLU A 155 20.06 9.67 2.49
C GLU A 155 20.21 10.66 1.32
N THR A 156 21.46 10.98 1.02
CA THR A 156 21.81 11.82 -0.13
C THR A 156 22.33 10.91 -1.24
N LEU A 157 21.70 11.02 -2.42
CA LEU A 157 22.09 10.26 -3.60
C LEU A 157 23.06 11.10 -4.45
N THR A 158 24.22 10.56 -4.79
CA THR A 158 25.13 11.14 -5.77
C THR A 158 24.94 10.38 -7.07
N MET A 159 24.58 11.12 -8.14
CA MET A 159 24.37 10.55 -9.47
C MET A 159 25.46 10.99 -10.42
N ASN A 160 25.82 10.14 -11.37
CA ASN A 160 26.70 10.49 -12.48
C ASN A 160 25.90 11.20 -13.60
N ALA A 161 26.59 11.60 -14.67
CA ALA A 161 25.99 12.30 -15.80
C ALA A 161 24.93 11.46 -16.56
N SER A 162 24.94 10.13 -16.43
CA SER A 162 23.93 9.23 -17.02
C SER A 162 22.73 8.99 -16.11
N GLY A 163 22.73 9.55 -14.88
CA GLY A 163 21.66 9.38 -13.90
C GLY A 163 21.79 8.12 -13.03
N ALA A 164 22.90 7.35 -13.16
CA ALA A 164 23.15 6.22 -12.27
C ALA A 164 23.63 6.70 -10.90
N VAL A 165 23.09 6.11 -9.84
CA VAL A 165 23.52 6.34 -8.46
C VAL A 165 24.91 5.71 -8.28
N ILE A 166 25.91 6.56 -7.96
CA ILE A 166 27.31 6.15 -7.77
C ILE A 166 27.76 6.20 -6.31
N ALA A 167 27.02 6.88 -5.46
CA ALA A 167 27.26 6.89 -4.01
C ALA A 167 25.95 7.20 -3.26
N ARG A 168 25.83 6.64 -2.05
CA ARG A 168 24.76 6.87 -1.09
C ARG A 168 25.38 7.29 0.22
N THR A 169 24.94 8.40 0.78
CA THR A 169 25.44 8.91 2.05
C THR A 169 24.26 9.00 3.03
N PRO A 170 24.14 8.05 3.98
CA PRO A 170 23.11 8.12 5.00
C PRO A 170 23.28 9.34 5.89
N GLY A 171 22.17 9.99 6.21
CA GLY A 171 22.10 11.02 7.23
C GLY A 171 21.78 10.44 8.62
N ASP A 172 21.58 11.33 9.58
CA ASP A 172 21.14 10.94 10.92
C ASP A 172 19.68 10.52 10.91
N SER A 173 19.33 9.46 11.64
CA SER A 173 17.93 9.08 11.83
C SER A 173 17.20 10.09 12.68
N THR A 174 15.96 10.36 12.34
CA THR A 174 15.06 11.26 13.08
C THR A 174 13.77 10.55 13.41
N GLY A 175 13.39 10.63 14.68
CA GLY A 175 12.16 10.02 15.15
C GLY A 175 11.09 11.06 15.50
N SER A 176 9.83 10.73 15.26
CA SER A 176 8.70 11.60 15.59
C SER A 176 7.46 10.82 15.97
N THR A 177 6.64 11.41 16.84
CA THR A 177 5.27 10.93 17.05
C THR A 177 4.46 11.22 15.78
N ILE A 178 3.65 10.25 15.38
CA ILE A 178 2.78 10.35 14.20
C ILE A 178 1.33 10.09 14.57
N GLY A 179 0.42 10.73 13.82
CA GLY A 179 -0.96 10.30 13.67
C GLY A 179 -1.05 9.43 12.42
N THR A 180 -1.86 8.37 12.47
CA THR A 180 -2.14 7.52 11.32
C THR A 180 -3.63 7.42 11.05
N ALA A 181 -4.01 7.35 9.78
CA ALA A 181 -5.35 7.04 9.35
C ALA A 181 -5.30 6.21 8.07
N GLY A 182 -6.25 5.30 7.92
CA GLY A 182 -6.30 4.45 6.75
C GLY A 182 -7.69 3.88 6.50
N PHE A 183 -7.88 3.34 5.30
CA PHE A 183 -9.06 2.54 4.98
C PHE A 183 -8.70 1.40 4.03
N ASP A 184 -9.48 0.34 4.14
CA ASP A 184 -9.55 -0.77 3.19
C ASP A 184 -10.96 -0.83 2.62
N PHE A 185 -11.08 -0.61 1.31
CA PHE A 185 -12.33 -0.76 0.58
C PHE A 185 -12.24 -1.93 -0.40
N SER A 186 -13.32 -2.68 -0.56
CA SER A 186 -13.45 -3.60 -1.68
C SER A 186 -14.88 -3.72 -2.15
N HIS A 187 -15.01 -3.86 -3.48
CA HIS A 187 -16.28 -4.08 -4.15
C HIS A 187 -16.19 -5.26 -5.12
N SER A 188 -17.07 -6.23 -4.95
CA SER A 188 -17.21 -7.36 -5.87
C SER A 188 -18.31 -7.06 -6.88
N PHE A 189 -17.94 -6.75 -8.13
CA PHE A 189 -18.89 -6.51 -9.22
C PHE A 189 -19.69 -7.75 -9.57
N ASN A 190 -19.02 -8.90 -9.46
CA ASN A 190 -19.58 -10.24 -9.71
C ASN A 190 -18.66 -11.29 -9.04
N SER A 191 -18.92 -12.58 -9.32
CA SER A 191 -18.13 -13.70 -8.72
C SER A 191 -16.67 -13.78 -9.18
N ILE A 192 -16.29 -13.09 -10.24
CA ILE A 192 -14.93 -13.14 -10.79
C ILE A 192 -14.19 -11.81 -10.76
N THR A 193 -14.90 -10.67 -10.63
CA THR A 193 -14.28 -9.34 -10.72
C THR A 193 -14.44 -8.58 -9.41
N LYS A 194 -13.33 -8.14 -8.84
CA LYS A 194 -13.25 -7.39 -7.59
C LYS A 194 -12.34 -6.17 -7.74
N LEU A 195 -12.81 -5.03 -7.25
CA LEU A 195 -12.01 -3.83 -7.00
C LEU A 195 -11.56 -3.83 -5.54
N SER A 196 -10.32 -3.45 -5.28
CA SER A 196 -9.82 -3.17 -3.93
C SER A 196 -9.06 -1.85 -3.92
N ASP A 197 -9.19 -1.11 -2.82
CA ASP A 197 -8.52 0.17 -2.61
C ASP A 197 -8.05 0.23 -1.16
N LYS A 198 -6.74 0.35 -0.95
CA LYS A 198 -6.13 0.50 0.36
C LYS A 198 -5.46 1.86 0.43
N PHE A 199 -5.70 2.56 1.51
CA PHE A 199 -5.15 3.88 1.77
C PHE A 199 -4.55 3.93 3.16
N LEU A 200 -3.35 4.48 3.26
CA LEU A 200 -2.67 4.75 4.52
C LEU A 200 -2.04 6.14 4.47
N VAL A 201 -2.24 6.92 5.52
CA VAL A 201 -1.52 8.16 5.76
C VAL A 201 -0.89 8.13 7.14
N GLU A 202 0.38 8.50 7.20
CA GLU A 202 1.15 8.69 8.43
C GLU A 202 1.67 10.12 8.46
N SER A 203 1.20 10.92 9.42
CA SER A 203 1.55 12.33 9.54
C SER A 203 2.25 12.63 10.84
N GLY A 204 3.43 13.23 10.77
CA GLY A 204 4.23 13.65 11.92
C GLY A 204 5.05 14.90 11.62
N SER A 205 5.86 15.34 12.59
CA SER A 205 6.76 16.45 12.35
C SER A 205 7.77 16.11 11.25
N GLY A 206 7.92 17.02 10.27
CA GLY A 206 8.91 16.93 9.19
C GLY A 206 8.50 16.16 7.96
N ASN A 207 7.52 15.25 7.99
CA ASN A 207 7.03 14.56 6.80
C ASN A 207 5.65 13.94 7.02
N THR A 208 4.81 14.01 6.01
CA THR A 208 3.60 13.19 5.87
C THR A 208 3.82 12.23 4.72
N SER A 209 3.68 10.94 4.97
CA SER A 209 3.67 9.89 3.95
C SER A 209 2.24 9.45 3.67
N LEU A 210 1.94 9.24 2.41
CA LEU A 210 0.65 8.78 1.93
C LEU A 210 0.88 7.66 0.93
N GLU A 211 0.17 6.57 1.12
CA GLU A 211 0.18 5.40 0.23
C GLU A 211 -1.25 5.05 -0.15
N ASN A 212 -1.47 4.81 -1.43
CA ASN A 212 -2.74 4.32 -1.94
C ASN A 212 -2.50 3.22 -2.96
N ASP A 213 -3.10 2.06 -2.73
CA ASP A 213 -3.05 0.88 -3.59
C ASP A 213 -4.44 0.56 -4.11
N LEU A 214 -4.67 0.86 -5.39
CA LEU A 214 -5.88 0.50 -6.11
C LEU A 214 -5.60 -0.73 -6.98
N ALA A 215 -6.47 -1.75 -6.94
CA ALA A 215 -6.33 -2.94 -7.77
C ALA A 215 -7.67 -3.45 -8.29
N LEU A 216 -7.72 -3.77 -9.57
CA LEU A 216 -8.81 -4.52 -10.20
C LEU A 216 -8.34 -5.96 -10.44
N VAL A 217 -9.00 -6.90 -9.78
CA VAL A 217 -8.67 -8.33 -9.83
C VAL A 217 -9.73 -9.09 -10.60
N VAL A 218 -9.31 -9.93 -11.56
CA VAL A 218 -10.20 -10.80 -12.33
C VAL A 218 -9.77 -12.24 -12.15
N ASN A 219 -10.60 -13.05 -11.50
CA ASN A 219 -10.38 -14.46 -11.26
C ASN A 219 -10.52 -15.25 -12.56
N MET A 220 -9.51 -16.00 -12.94
CA MET A 220 -9.52 -16.93 -14.08
C MET A 220 -9.87 -18.35 -13.65
N ALA A 221 -9.51 -18.70 -12.41
CA ALA A 221 -9.77 -19.99 -11.78
C ALA A 221 -9.96 -19.79 -10.25
N LYS A 222 -10.21 -20.88 -9.51
CA LYS A 222 -10.41 -20.81 -8.04
C LYS A 222 -9.24 -20.18 -7.29
N THR A 223 -8.02 -20.40 -7.77
CA THR A 223 -6.79 -19.96 -7.12
C THR A 223 -5.94 -19.03 -7.97
N LEU A 224 -6.36 -18.75 -9.21
CA LEU A 224 -5.57 -17.98 -10.17
C LEU A 224 -6.35 -16.77 -10.66
N ALA A 225 -5.73 -15.59 -10.61
CA ALA A 225 -6.31 -14.34 -11.09
C ALA A 225 -5.27 -13.48 -11.82
N ILE A 226 -5.76 -12.48 -12.55
CA ILE A 226 -4.96 -11.36 -13.06
C ILE A 226 -5.36 -10.11 -12.27
N SER A 227 -4.38 -9.29 -11.93
CA SER A 227 -4.57 -8.01 -11.24
C SER A 227 -3.95 -6.88 -12.05
N VAL A 228 -4.70 -5.80 -12.25
CA VAL A 228 -4.16 -4.50 -12.68
C VAL A 228 -4.13 -3.61 -11.46
N GLY A 229 -2.93 -3.19 -11.07
CA GLY A 229 -2.68 -2.38 -9.88
C GLY A 229 -2.21 -0.97 -10.23
N PHE A 230 -2.56 -0.01 -9.38
CA PHE A 230 -2.03 1.35 -9.40
C PHE A 230 -1.67 1.73 -7.97
N THR A 231 -0.38 1.96 -7.73
CA THR A 231 0.15 2.44 -6.45
C THR A 231 0.53 3.91 -6.57
N PHE A 232 0.11 4.71 -5.60
CA PHE A 232 0.47 6.11 -5.44
C PHE A 232 1.16 6.28 -4.09
N LEU A 233 2.36 6.86 -4.11
CA LEU A 233 3.15 7.15 -2.92
C LEU A 233 3.47 8.65 -2.90
N GLU A 234 3.24 9.32 -1.77
CA GLU A 234 3.62 10.70 -1.56
C GLU A 234 4.39 10.87 -0.26
N ASN A 235 5.50 11.60 -0.33
CA ASN A 235 6.21 12.18 0.82
C ASN A 235 6.17 13.69 0.68
N THR A 236 5.61 14.39 1.66
CA THR A 236 5.45 15.85 1.58
C THR A 236 6.77 16.60 1.67
N GLU A 237 7.75 16.03 2.39
CA GLU A 237 9.08 16.61 2.63
C GLU A 237 10.19 15.61 2.27
N PRO A 238 10.33 15.22 0.98
CA PRO A 238 11.43 14.36 0.55
C PRO A 238 12.74 15.14 0.61
N PRO A 239 13.90 14.45 0.73
CA PRO A 239 15.21 15.10 0.58
C PRO A 239 15.34 15.90 -0.69
N ALA A 240 16.21 16.93 -0.65
CA ALA A 240 16.36 17.90 -1.73
C ALA A 240 16.70 17.20 -3.07
N GLY A 241 16.04 17.62 -4.14
CA GLY A 241 16.25 17.11 -5.50
C GLY A 241 15.36 15.91 -5.86
N LEU A 242 14.58 15.36 -4.93
CA LEU A 242 13.69 14.24 -5.19
C LEU A 242 12.23 14.67 -5.37
N LYS A 243 11.47 13.83 -6.06
CA LYS A 243 10.04 14.06 -6.29
C LYS A 243 9.23 13.70 -5.05
N LYS A 244 8.17 14.46 -4.79
CA LYS A 244 7.22 14.16 -3.70
C LYS A 244 6.35 12.97 -4.01
N VAL A 245 6.03 12.73 -5.27
CA VAL A 245 5.07 11.72 -5.72
C VAL A 245 5.76 10.70 -6.61
N ASN A 246 5.52 9.43 -6.30
CA ASN A 246 5.86 8.28 -7.11
C ASN A 246 4.58 7.51 -7.45
N THR A 247 4.48 7.01 -8.67
CA THR A 247 3.36 6.18 -9.11
C THR A 247 3.88 4.92 -9.79
N LEU A 248 3.18 3.83 -9.60
CA LEU A 248 3.48 2.55 -10.22
C LEU A 248 2.19 1.92 -10.74
N THR A 249 2.19 1.51 -12.02
CA THR A 249 1.12 0.69 -12.60
C THR A 249 1.66 -0.70 -12.85
N THR A 250 0.94 -1.71 -12.40
CA THR A 250 1.35 -3.12 -12.49
C THR A 250 0.32 -3.99 -13.18
N LEU A 251 0.80 -5.03 -13.83
CA LEU A 251 -0.01 -6.16 -14.31
C LEU A 251 0.56 -7.43 -13.68
N ASN A 252 -0.21 -8.09 -12.83
CA ASN A 252 0.27 -9.21 -12.04
C ASN A 252 -0.53 -10.46 -12.28
N LEU A 253 0.15 -11.60 -12.22
CA LEU A 253 -0.45 -12.91 -11.99
C LEU A 253 -0.59 -13.10 -10.48
N VAL A 254 -1.78 -13.50 -10.05
CA VAL A 254 -2.14 -13.67 -8.63
C VAL A 254 -2.45 -15.13 -8.37
N TYR A 255 -1.84 -15.69 -7.34
CA TYR A 255 -2.18 -17.01 -6.81
C TYR A 255 -2.74 -16.84 -5.40
N ALA A 256 -3.98 -17.28 -5.18
CA ALA A 256 -4.67 -17.23 -3.90
C ALA A 256 -4.78 -18.62 -3.28
N PHE A 257 -4.53 -18.71 -1.97
CA PHE A 257 -4.77 -19.90 -1.17
C PHE A 257 -5.75 -19.54 -0.04
N PRO A 258 -7.00 -20.04 -0.14
CA PRO A 258 -8.00 -19.87 0.92
C PRO A 258 -7.64 -20.74 2.14
N PRO A 259 -8.21 -20.42 3.31
CA PRO A 259 -8.09 -21.25 4.51
C PRO A 259 -8.69 -22.62 4.34
#